data_e0612de4a970526d2e1f2bb56a167e35
#
_entry.id   e0612de4a970526d2e1f2bb56a167e35
#
_cell.length_a   1.000
_cell.length_b   1.000
_cell.length_c   1.000
_cell.angle_alpha   90.00
_cell.angle_beta   90.00
_cell.angle_gamma   90.00
#
_symmetry.space_group_name_H-M   'P 1'
#
loop_
_entity.id
_entity.type
_entity.pdbx_description
1 polymer ?
#
loop_
_entity_poly.entity_id
_entity_poly.type
_entity_poly.pdbx_seq_one_letter_code
_entity_poly.pdbx_strand_id
1 'polypeptide(L)'
;MPQFIEDFKSEILRAQRSGDYLKEYDLSQVALEISPNDEFFQYCSVLALARCNAKQRALDSFYSYNLNQSENEYVRALEPRILKDLAFLDTDKEKFRLAAVTYHKAFRTTGGHYSAINAATLYLLCGDLKQAFELAQAAVKIARLDQGPQYFPLTTHAEACILLNQPEEAGNYIQQAAKYNDNNLLTRARTHYQLRLICKHLGLNEEILDPLLPETVIHYTGHIFDQYRSPTTAEEEQIAVQIDKLISQHYCAVAYGSLAAGSDIMFAEAILKQGGELNIWLPFAMENFCDVLVRPAGNNWEARFYNCISKANSVSCATESRFLGEEYPFKFCSDVVMGMAIMRANSLNTKHMQLAVWDEIKANPGSGGTYSNIEKWQKLGNHTEIIPCPAKLPPTFVRKVKGNFPEDKRESHAILFADVRGFGKLSDLEILWFYNELEPVLAEAIKEFRPEILHLDTWGDSIFLVTDKASTAARIAVALDHAITKSDQSSLKLDAPLLMRIGLHFGPAYRLYDHLAQCYTYSSNDVTKASRIEPVTPPGEIFGTEPFVAMLELEGAGWANFVYAGTIPSAKNFGAFRMFHIRPR
;
A
#
# COMPACT_ATOMS: atom_id res chain seq x y z
N MET A 1 20.27 9.17 -25.34
CA MET A 1 20.25 7.89 -24.62
C MET A 1 20.98 7.91 -23.27
N PRO A 2 22.28 8.27 -23.13
CA PRO A 2 22.93 8.21 -21.81
C PRO A 2 22.26 9.08 -20.73
N GLN A 3 21.89 10.32 -21.05
CA GLN A 3 21.22 11.24 -20.11
C GLN A 3 19.88 10.69 -19.63
N PHE A 4 19.09 10.11 -20.51
CA PHE A 4 17.78 9.54 -20.20
C PHE A 4 17.88 8.32 -19.24
N ILE A 5 18.91 7.49 -19.41
CA ILE A 5 19.18 6.37 -18.49
C ILE A 5 19.56 6.87 -17.09
N GLU A 6 20.39 7.93 -17.01
CA GLU A 6 20.77 8.52 -15.72
C GLU A 6 19.58 9.20 -15.02
N ASP A 7 18.65 9.79 -15.77
CA ASP A 7 17.42 10.36 -15.23
C ASP A 7 16.55 9.27 -14.59
N PHE A 8 16.38 8.09 -15.25
CA PHE A 8 15.70 6.94 -14.67
C PHE A 8 16.39 6.44 -13.40
N LYS A 9 17.71 6.28 -13.41
CA LYS A 9 18.45 5.85 -12.20
C LYS A 9 18.22 6.81 -11.03
N SER A 10 18.24 8.12 -11.31
CA SER A 10 18.01 9.14 -10.30
C SER A 10 16.60 9.08 -9.71
N GLU A 11 15.57 8.89 -10.56
CA GLU A 11 14.19 8.76 -10.10
C GLU A 11 13.94 7.46 -9.34
N ILE A 12 14.49 6.33 -9.81
CA ILE A 12 14.43 5.04 -9.13
C ILE A 12 15.07 5.14 -7.74
N LEU A 13 16.27 5.74 -7.63
CA LEU A 13 16.93 5.94 -6.35
C LEU A 13 16.13 6.87 -5.41
N ARG A 14 15.43 7.86 -5.96
CA ARG A 14 14.53 8.71 -5.16
C ARG A 14 13.33 7.90 -4.63
N ALA A 15 12.67 7.12 -5.47
CA ALA A 15 11.58 6.24 -5.08
C ALA A 15 12.04 5.21 -4.03
N GLN A 16 13.26 4.69 -4.19
CA GLN A 16 13.88 3.76 -3.25
C GLN A 16 14.14 4.39 -1.88
N ARG A 17 14.62 5.63 -1.82
CA ARG A 17 14.87 6.36 -0.56
C ARG A 17 13.58 6.68 0.18
N SER A 18 12.53 7.10 -0.52
CA SER A 18 11.21 7.33 0.07
C SER A 18 10.47 6.02 0.40
N GLY A 19 10.97 4.86 -0.09
CA GLY A 19 10.30 3.56 0.07
C GLY A 19 9.03 3.44 -0.77
N ASP A 20 8.88 4.21 -1.85
CA ASP A 20 7.81 4.04 -2.85
C ASP A 20 8.17 2.91 -3.81
N TYR A 21 7.94 1.67 -3.34
CA TYR A 21 8.32 0.47 -4.10
C TYR A 21 7.49 0.27 -5.36
N LEU A 22 6.25 0.75 -5.37
CA LEU A 22 5.40 0.66 -6.53
C LEU A 22 6.00 1.49 -7.66
N LYS A 23 6.39 2.72 -7.36
CA LYS A 23 7.06 3.61 -8.30
C LYS A 23 8.44 3.07 -8.70
N GLU A 24 9.23 2.54 -7.73
CA GLU A 24 10.53 1.90 -8.00
C GLU A 24 10.38 0.77 -9.03
N TYR A 25 9.37 -0.09 -8.87
CA TYR A 25 9.08 -1.19 -9.81
C TYR A 25 8.68 -0.67 -11.19
N ASP A 26 7.68 0.21 -11.25
CA ASP A 26 7.14 0.72 -12.51
C ASP A 26 8.24 1.43 -13.35
N LEU A 27 9.04 2.29 -12.72
CA LEU A 27 10.17 2.97 -13.38
C LEU A 27 11.23 1.96 -13.85
N SER A 28 11.52 0.92 -13.05
CA SER A 28 12.48 -0.12 -13.43
C SER A 28 11.99 -0.92 -14.63
N GLN A 29 10.69 -1.22 -14.72
CA GLN A 29 10.13 -1.93 -15.87
C GLN A 29 10.23 -1.09 -17.15
N VAL A 30 9.88 0.20 -17.11
CA VAL A 30 10.04 1.10 -18.26
C VAL A 30 11.51 1.21 -18.69
N ALA A 31 12.44 1.28 -17.74
CA ALA A 31 13.87 1.32 -18.04
C ALA A 31 14.37 0.01 -18.67
N LEU A 32 13.83 -1.15 -18.26
CA LEU A 32 14.16 -2.46 -18.82
C LEU A 32 13.63 -2.66 -20.24
N GLU A 33 12.54 -2.01 -20.64
CA GLU A 33 12.12 -1.99 -22.05
C GLU A 33 13.18 -1.34 -22.97
N ILE A 34 13.95 -0.39 -22.43
CA ILE A 34 14.99 0.35 -23.16
C ILE A 34 16.34 -0.35 -23.05
N SER A 35 16.67 -0.88 -21.87
CA SER A 35 17.93 -1.51 -21.53
C SER A 35 17.70 -2.85 -20.80
N PRO A 36 17.31 -3.93 -21.51
CA PRO A 36 16.88 -5.19 -20.88
C PRO A 36 17.97 -5.89 -20.04
N ASN A 37 19.23 -5.65 -20.35
CA ASN A 37 20.37 -6.31 -19.71
C ASN A 37 21.11 -5.43 -18.68
N ASP A 38 20.57 -4.28 -18.32
CA ASP A 38 21.16 -3.43 -17.27
C ASP A 38 20.92 -4.04 -15.89
N GLU A 39 21.98 -4.50 -15.24
CA GLU A 39 21.92 -5.18 -13.92
C GLU A 39 21.30 -4.28 -12.84
N PHE A 40 21.51 -2.96 -12.90
CA PHE A 40 20.94 -2.04 -11.93
C PHE A 40 19.40 -2.02 -12.02
N PHE A 41 18.84 -1.94 -13.23
CA PHE A 41 17.37 -1.94 -13.41
C PHE A 41 16.77 -3.31 -13.08
N GLN A 42 17.45 -4.40 -13.45
CA GLN A 42 17.03 -5.76 -13.06
C GLN A 42 17.04 -5.92 -11.54
N TYR A 43 18.09 -5.47 -10.87
CA TYR A 43 18.21 -5.47 -9.40
C TYR A 43 17.08 -4.67 -8.74
N CYS A 44 16.85 -3.42 -9.18
CA CYS A 44 15.80 -2.55 -8.62
C CYS A 44 14.41 -3.15 -8.82
N SER A 45 14.13 -3.72 -9.99
CA SER A 45 12.86 -4.41 -10.28
C SER A 45 12.61 -5.58 -9.32
N VAL A 46 13.59 -6.47 -9.15
CA VAL A 46 13.49 -7.63 -8.24
C VAL A 46 13.36 -7.19 -6.79
N LEU A 47 14.15 -6.20 -6.39
CA LEU A 47 14.10 -5.65 -5.04
C LEU A 47 12.74 -5.02 -4.72
N ALA A 48 12.18 -4.25 -5.65
CA ALA A 48 10.86 -3.65 -5.53
C ALA A 48 9.76 -4.71 -5.41
N LEU A 49 9.76 -5.75 -6.25
CA LEU A 49 8.84 -6.89 -6.14
C LEU A 49 8.90 -7.54 -4.76
N ALA A 50 10.10 -7.83 -4.26
CA ALA A 50 10.27 -8.43 -2.94
C ALA A 50 9.67 -7.53 -1.83
N ARG A 51 9.83 -6.21 -1.97
CA ARG A 51 9.32 -5.19 -1.06
C ARG A 51 7.80 -4.99 -1.13
N CYS A 52 7.22 -5.21 -2.31
CA CYS A 52 5.77 -5.18 -2.54
C CYS A 52 5.08 -6.51 -2.21
N ASN A 53 5.72 -7.36 -1.42
CA ASN A 53 5.23 -8.68 -1.02
C ASN A 53 5.09 -9.70 -2.15
N ALA A 54 5.57 -9.39 -3.35
CA ALA A 54 5.57 -10.27 -4.54
C ALA A 54 6.78 -11.24 -4.53
N LYS A 55 7.01 -11.93 -3.40
CA LYS A 55 8.25 -12.67 -3.12
C LYS A 55 8.54 -13.78 -4.13
N GLN A 56 7.52 -14.55 -4.53
CA GLN A 56 7.72 -15.60 -5.52
C GLN A 56 8.08 -15.02 -6.89
N ARG A 57 7.35 -14.00 -7.36
CA ARG A 57 7.68 -13.30 -8.61
C ARG A 57 9.08 -12.68 -8.57
N ALA A 58 9.50 -12.17 -7.42
CA ALA A 58 10.84 -11.65 -7.22
C ALA A 58 11.90 -12.73 -7.41
N LEU A 59 11.70 -13.94 -6.86
CA LEU A 59 12.60 -15.09 -7.09
C LEU A 59 12.62 -15.52 -8.56
N ASP A 60 11.46 -15.65 -9.18
CA ASP A 60 11.36 -16.04 -10.59
C ASP A 60 12.10 -15.03 -11.49
N SER A 61 11.90 -13.72 -11.24
CA SER A 61 12.63 -12.66 -11.96
C SER A 61 14.13 -12.67 -11.66
N PHE A 62 14.54 -12.91 -10.41
CA PHE A 62 15.94 -13.01 -10.02
C PHE A 62 16.69 -14.08 -10.83
N TYR A 63 16.10 -15.25 -10.99
CA TYR A 63 16.68 -16.33 -11.77
C TYR A 63 16.57 -16.09 -13.28
N SER A 64 15.46 -15.51 -13.77
CA SER A 64 15.31 -15.20 -15.19
C SER A 64 16.32 -14.17 -15.70
N TYR A 65 16.71 -13.23 -14.84
CA TYR A 65 17.76 -12.25 -15.12
C TYR A 65 19.20 -12.78 -14.85
N ASN A 66 19.35 -14.02 -14.37
CA ASN A 66 20.64 -14.62 -13.98
C ASN A 66 21.41 -13.83 -12.91
N LEU A 67 20.72 -13.11 -12.02
CA LEU A 67 21.35 -12.30 -10.97
C LEU A 67 22.12 -13.13 -9.93
N ASN A 68 21.87 -14.43 -9.86
CA ASN A 68 22.64 -15.37 -9.05
C ASN A 68 24.11 -15.52 -9.51
N GLN A 69 24.49 -15.00 -10.65
CA GLN A 69 25.86 -14.99 -11.18
C GLN A 69 26.59 -13.66 -10.92
N SER A 70 25.91 -12.63 -10.43
CA SER A 70 26.50 -11.31 -10.17
C SER A 70 27.65 -11.38 -9.16
N GLU A 71 28.69 -10.58 -9.35
CA GLU A 71 29.79 -10.38 -8.39
C GLU A 71 29.45 -9.34 -7.34
N ASN A 72 28.38 -8.56 -7.56
CA ASN A 72 27.90 -7.55 -6.62
C ASN A 72 27.21 -8.22 -5.42
N GLU A 73 27.69 -7.93 -4.22
CA GLU A 73 27.15 -8.49 -2.98
C GLU A 73 25.64 -8.21 -2.81
N TYR A 74 25.20 -6.96 -3.05
CA TYR A 74 23.80 -6.57 -2.86
C TYR A 74 22.87 -7.26 -3.84
N VAL A 75 23.30 -7.46 -5.08
CA VAL A 75 22.56 -8.20 -6.10
C VAL A 75 22.43 -9.66 -5.70
N ARG A 76 23.53 -10.31 -5.36
CA ARG A 76 23.56 -11.73 -4.96
C ARG A 76 22.78 -11.99 -3.67
N ALA A 77 22.77 -11.02 -2.75
CA ALA A 77 22.04 -11.10 -1.49
C ALA A 77 20.51 -10.95 -1.62
N LEU A 78 19.97 -10.66 -2.82
CA LEU A 78 18.51 -10.62 -3.04
C LEU A 78 17.87 -11.99 -2.82
N GLU A 79 18.47 -13.07 -3.33
CA GLU A 79 17.94 -14.43 -3.17
C GLU A 79 17.75 -14.80 -1.69
N PRO A 80 18.80 -14.79 -0.83
CA PRO A 80 18.62 -15.16 0.56
C PRO A 80 17.76 -14.19 1.34
N ARG A 81 17.69 -12.93 0.92
CA ARG A 81 16.77 -11.94 1.49
C ARG A 81 15.32 -12.32 1.24
N ILE A 82 14.97 -12.69 0.01
CA ILE A 82 13.61 -13.12 -0.34
C ILE A 82 13.27 -14.41 0.39
N LEU A 83 14.21 -15.37 0.47
CA LEU A 83 14.03 -16.61 1.23
C LEU A 83 13.82 -16.34 2.72
N LYS A 84 14.56 -15.39 3.32
CA LYS A 84 14.34 -14.92 4.70
C LYS A 84 12.92 -14.39 4.89
N ASP A 85 12.46 -13.52 3.99
CA ASP A 85 11.14 -12.91 4.06
C ASP A 85 10.02 -13.96 3.89
N LEU A 86 10.24 -15.02 3.11
CA LEU A 86 9.34 -16.17 3.01
C LEU A 86 9.34 -17.02 4.29
N ALA A 87 10.51 -17.24 4.89
CA ALA A 87 10.63 -17.99 6.14
C ALA A 87 9.88 -17.32 7.30
N PHE A 88 9.84 -15.98 7.35
CA PHE A 88 9.07 -15.25 8.36
C PHE A 88 7.56 -15.40 8.21
N LEU A 89 7.04 -15.59 6.99
CA LEU A 89 5.60 -15.83 6.78
C LEU A 89 5.17 -17.18 7.35
N ASP A 90 6.00 -18.19 7.17
CA ASP A 90 5.67 -19.57 7.53
C ASP A 90 6.16 -19.97 8.92
N THR A 91 6.95 -19.12 9.60
CA THR A 91 7.63 -19.42 10.89
C THR A 91 8.42 -20.73 10.87
N ASP A 92 8.93 -21.12 9.69
CA ASP A 92 9.56 -22.39 9.41
C ASP A 92 11.08 -22.33 9.63
N LYS A 93 11.60 -23.09 10.61
CA LYS A 93 13.03 -23.14 10.93
C LYS A 93 13.90 -23.65 9.79
N GLU A 94 13.41 -24.58 8.97
CA GLU A 94 14.18 -25.08 7.83
C GLU A 94 14.32 -24.03 6.73
N LYS A 95 13.29 -23.22 6.51
CA LYS A 95 13.37 -22.07 5.58
C LYS A 95 14.34 -21.00 6.09
N PHE A 96 14.37 -20.73 7.40
CA PHE A 96 15.39 -19.85 7.99
C PHE A 96 16.81 -20.42 7.78
N ARG A 97 16.99 -21.71 7.97
CA ARG A 97 18.27 -22.38 7.72
C ARG A 97 18.70 -22.28 6.25
N LEU A 98 17.78 -22.50 5.33
CA LEU A 98 18.03 -22.34 3.90
C LEU A 98 18.50 -20.91 3.58
N ALA A 99 17.81 -19.90 4.08
CA ALA A 99 18.20 -18.50 3.91
C ALA A 99 19.59 -18.21 4.52
N ALA A 100 19.89 -18.75 5.72
CA ALA A 100 21.20 -18.61 6.37
C ALA A 100 22.33 -19.19 5.52
N VAL A 101 22.15 -20.41 5.02
CA VAL A 101 23.12 -21.09 4.15
C VAL A 101 23.34 -20.31 2.85
N THR A 102 22.26 -19.77 2.27
CA THR A 102 22.35 -19.01 1.01
C THR A 102 23.05 -17.66 1.22
N TYR A 103 22.79 -16.94 2.32
CA TYR A 103 23.59 -15.77 2.69
C TYR A 103 25.05 -16.11 2.94
N HIS A 104 25.34 -17.21 3.64
CA HIS A 104 26.70 -17.66 3.87
C HIS A 104 27.43 -18.00 2.57
N LYS A 105 26.73 -18.60 1.59
CA LYS A 105 27.26 -18.83 0.24
C LYS A 105 27.54 -17.50 -0.48
N ALA A 106 26.62 -16.54 -0.42
CA ALA A 106 26.84 -15.19 -0.96
C ALA A 106 28.07 -14.54 -0.33
N PHE A 107 28.20 -14.58 0.99
CA PHE A 107 29.39 -14.10 1.72
C PHE A 107 30.68 -14.74 1.23
N ARG A 108 30.75 -16.09 1.09
CA ARG A 108 31.94 -16.79 0.59
C ARG A 108 32.33 -16.36 -0.81
N THR A 109 31.39 -15.97 -1.65
CA THR A 109 31.63 -15.55 -3.01
C THR A 109 32.07 -14.10 -3.11
N THR A 110 31.42 -13.20 -2.36
CA THR A 110 31.59 -11.74 -2.49
C THR A 110 32.51 -11.13 -1.43
N GLY A 111 32.64 -11.79 -0.28
CA GLY A 111 33.45 -11.31 0.85
C GLY A 111 32.83 -10.15 1.61
N GLY A 112 31.55 -9.80 1.38
CA GLY A 112 30.92 -8.61 1.92
C GLY A 112 30.36 -8.78 3.34
N HIS A 113 30.37 -7.70 4.13
CA HIS A 113 29.89 -7.72 5.52
C HIS A 113 28.37 -7.85 5.63
N TYR A 114 27.62 -7.37 4.62
CA TYR A 114 26.16 -7.44 4.61
C TYR A 114 25.67 -8.90 4.58
N SER A 115 26.24 -9.72 3.71
CA SER A 115 25.90 -11.13 3.63
C SER A 115 26.32 -11.91 4.88
N ALA A 116 27.50 -11.57 5.44
CA ALA A 116 28.01 -12.21 6.66
C ALA A 116 27.11 -11.96 7.87
N ILE A 117 26.70 -10.71 8.11
CA ILE A 117 25.90 -10.37 9.28
C ILE A 117 24.46 -10.92 9.19
N ASN A 118 23.85 -10.91 7.99
CA ASN A 118 22.53 -11.52 7.79
C ASN A 118 22.57 -13.05 7.97
N ALA A 119 23.63 -13.72 7.53
CA ALA A 119 23.83 -15.13 7.80
C ALA A 119 23.97 -15.40 9.30
N ALA A 120 24.75 -14.57 10.02
CA ALA A 120 24.94 -14.68 11.47
C ALA A 120 23.62 -14.61 12.23
N THR A 121 22.80 -13.60 11.91
CA THR A 121 21.48 -13.44 12.52
C THR A 121 20.57 -14.64 12.28
N LEU A 122 20.52 -15.16 11.05
CA LEU A 122 19.67 -16.32 10.73
C LEU A 122 20.17 -17.60 11.40
N TYR A 123 21.48 -17.81 11.52
CA TYR A 123 22.04 -18.94 12.28
C TYR A 123 21.69 -18.84 13.76
N LEU A 124 21.71 -17.63 14.37
CA LEU A 124 21.23 -17.41 15.73
C LEU A 124 19.77 -17.87 15.87
N LEU A 125 18.89 -17.41 14.98
CA LEU A 125 17.45 -17.75 14.99
C LEU A 125 17.20 -19.26 14.80
N CYS A 126 18.12 -19.98 14.12
CA CYS A 126 18.09 -21.44 13.98
C CYS A 126 18.72 -22.18 15.18
N GLY A 127 19.34 -21.47 16.14
CA GLY A 127 20.03 -22.06 17.28
C GLY A 127 21.47 -22.50 17.02
N ASP A 128 22.06 -22.19 15.87
CA ASP A 128 23.46 -22.47 15.56
C ASP A 128 24.35 -21.31 15.99
N LEU A 129 24.59 -21.23 17.32
CA LEU A 129 25.34 -20.15 17.94
C LEU A 129 26.79 -20.08 17.46
N LYS A 130 27.41 -21.22 17.12
CA LYS A 130 28.79 -21.26 16.66
C LYS A 130 28.94 -20.51 15.34
N GLN A 131 28.14 -20.86 14.32
CA GLN A 131 28.16 -20.18 13.03
C GLN A 131 27.76 -18.71 13.16
N ALA A 132 26.77 -18.39 14.02
CA ALA A 132 26.35 -17.03 14.28
C ALA A 132 27.49 -16.14 14.79
N PHE A 133 28.25 -16.61 15.78
CA PHE A 133 29.34 -15.85 16.37
C PHE A 133 30.56 -15.71 15.45
N GLU A 134 30.95 -16.80 14.75
CA GLU A 134 32.04 -16.75 13.78
C GLU A 134 31.76 -15.75 12.64
N LEU A 135 30.55 -15.73 12.11
CA LEU A 135 30.16 -14.81 11.05
C LEU A 135 29.97 -13.37 11.54
N ALA A 136 29.44 -13.15 12.75
CA ALA A 136 29.36 -11.84 13.33
C ALA A 136 30.74 -11.20 13.51
N GLN A 137 31.74 -11.96 14.00
CA GLN A 137 33.12 -11.49 14.11
C GLN A 137 33.75 -11.20 12.74
N ALA A 138 33.48 -12.05 11.73
CA ALA A 138 33.95 -11.81 10.36
C ALA A 138 33.35 -10.53 9.78
N ALA A 139 32.04 -10.31 9.96
CA ALA A 139 31.32 -9.11 9.48
C ALA A 139 31.93 -7.82 10.07
N VAL A 140 32.22 -7.80 11.38
CA VAL A 140 32.90 -6.67 12.05
C VAL A 140 34.24 -6.33 11.42
N LYS A 141 35.08 -7.35 11.16
CA LYS A 141 36.40 -7.13 10.56
C LYS A 141 36.31 -6.51 9.17
N ILE A 142 35.35 -6.95 8.38
CA ILE A 142 35.14 -6.45 7.01
C ILE A 142 34.52 -5.06 7.04
N ALA A 143 33.51 -4.83 7.88
CA ALA A 143 32.85 -3.53 8.00
C ALA A 143 33.81 -2.39 8.42
N ARG A 144 34.85 -2.70 9.18
CA ARG A 144 35.92 -1.72 9.52
C ARG A 144 36.73 -1.25 8.31
N LEU A 145 36.77 -2.04 7.26
CA LEU A 145 37.54 -1.75 6.03
C LEU A 145 36.66 -1.08 4.96
N ASP A 146 35.33 -1.06 5.18
CA ASP A 146 34.41 -0.46 4.25
C ASP A 146 34.50 1.07 4.28
N GLN A 147 34.82 1.67 3.12
CA GLN A 147 34.91 3.12 2.91
C GLN A 147 33.61 3.71 2.34
N GLY A 148 32.58 2.89 2.17
CA GLY A 148 31.26 3.30 1.69
C GLY A 148 30.48 4.18 2.68
N PRO A 149 29.17 4.39 2.45
CA PRO A 149 28.32 5.15 3.37
C PRO A 149 28.37 4.59 4.78
N GLN A 150 28.72 5.42 5.74
CA GLN A 150 29.03 5.00 7.13
C GLN A 150 27.84 4.35 7.87
N TYR A 151 26.62 4.59 7.41
CA TYR A 151 25.43 4.00 8.02
C TYR A 151 25.49 2.46 8.07
N PHE A 152 25.79 1.82 6.92
CA PHE A 152 25.76 0.35 6.84
C PHE A 152 26.87 -0.34 7.65
N PRO A 153 28.15 0.09 7.61
CA PRO A 153 29.16 -0.43 8.51
C PRO A 153 28.81 -0.28 9.99
N LEU A 154 28.29 0.89 10.41
CA LEU A 154 27.90 1.13 11.79
C LEU A 154 26.74 0.23 12.24
N THR A 155 25.72 0.03 11.39
CA THR A 155 24.61 -0.87 11.71
C THR A 155 25.05 -2.34 11.74
N THR A 156 26.02 -2.75 10.90
CA THR A 156 26.63 -4.08 10.99
C THR A 156 27.38 -4.27 12.30
N HIS A 157 28.13 -3.26 12.76
CA HIS A 157 28.77 -3.30 14.07
C HIS A 157 27.74 -3.42 15.20
N ALA A 158 26.67 -2.62 15.15
CA ALA A 158 25.60 -2.67 16.15
C ALA A 158 24.96 -4.06 16.22
N GLU A 159 24.60 -4.63 15.06
CA GLU A 159 23.99 -5.95 14.95
C GLU A 159 24.93 -7.04 15.50
N ALA A 160 26.21 -7.00 15.13
CA ALA A 160 27.20 -7.95 15.63
C ALA A 160 27.41 -7.83 17.16
N CYS A 161 27.45 -6.61 17.72
CA CYS A 161 27.53 -6.42 19.17
C CYS A 161 26.31 -7.01 19.89
N ILE A 162 25.08 -6.84 19.35
CA ILE A 162 23.89 -7.47 19.90
C ILE A 162 24.01 -9.01 19.86
N LEU A 163 24.42 -9.58 18.72
CA LEU A 163 24.64 -11.03 18.57
C LEU A 163 25.69 -11.59 19.54
N LEU A 164 26.71 -10.81 19.85
CA LEU A 164 27.80 -11.15 20.79
C LEU A 164 27.47 -10.80 22.24
N ASN A 165 26.22 -10.39 22.53
CA ASN A 165 25.76 -9.99 23.87
C ASN A 165 26.52 -8.79 24.46
N GLN A 166 26.79 -7.77 23.65
CA GLN A 166 27.47 -6.52 24.01
C GLN A 166 26.52 -5.30 23.80
N PRO A 167 25.42 -5.17 24.58
CA PRO A 167 24.37 -4.17 24.32
C PRO A 167 24.84 -2.72 24.47
N GLU A 168 25.79 -2.42 25.38
CA GLU A 168 26.31 -1.07 25.57
C GLU A 168 27.09 -0.59 24.33
N GLU A 169 27.95 -1.44 23.77
CA GLU A 169 28.67 -1.12 22.53
C GLU A 169 27.72 -1.00 21.35
N ALA A 170 26.71 -1.87 21.28
CA ALA A 170 25.66 -1.78 20.26
C ALA A 170 24.95 -0.43 20.29
N GLY A 171 24.57 0.07 21.49
CA GLY A 171 23.94 1.38 21.68
C GLY A 171 24.81 2.53 21.15
N ASN A 172 26.13 2.47 21.36
CA ASN A 172 27.05 3.47 20.84
C ASN A 172 27.08 3.49 19.29
N TYR A 173 27.13 2.33 18.65
CA TYR A 173 27.08 2.24 17.18
C TYR A 173 25.73 2.67 16.62
N ILE A 174 24.63 2.34 17.28
CA ILE A 174 23.27 2.77 16.92
C ILE A 174 23.15 4.29 16.95
N GLN A 175 23.63 4.95 18.01
CA GLN A 175 23.64 6.41 18.10
C GLN A 175 24.48 7.07 17.01
N GLN A 176 25.61 6.45 16.64
CA GLN A 176 26.43 6.94 15.54
C GLN A 176 25.71 6.76 14.20
N ALA A 177 25.15 5.57 13.94
CA ALA A 177 24.41 5.26 12.70
C ALA A 177 23.24 6.23 12.49
N ALA A 178 22.51 6.58 13.55
CA ALA A 178 21.37 7.50 13.48
C ALA A 178 21.73 8.88 12.92
N LYS A 179 23.00 9.32 13.04
CA LYS A 179 23.49 10.60 12.51
C LYS A 179 23.74 10.59 11.00
N TYR A 180 23.89 9.40 10.41
CA TYR A 180 24.20 9.22 8.98
C TYR A 180 23.00 8.76 8.13
N ASN A 181 21.81 8.70 8.72
CA ASN A 181 20.63 8.26 8.01
C ASN A 181 19.95 9.45 7.31
N ASP A 182 20.47 9.84 6.16
CA ASP A 182 19.99 10.97 5.34
C ASP A 182 18.55 10.74 4.82
N ASN A 183 17.54 10.81 5.71
CA ASN A 183 16.11 10.68 5.41
C ASN A 183 15.71 9.41 4.62
N ASN A 184 16.47 8.33 4.75
CA ASN A 184 16.14 7.04 4.14
C ASN A 184 15.22 6.24 5.08
N LEU A 185 13.92 6.57 5.04
CA LEU A 185 12.85 5.99 5.87
C LEU A 185 12.91 4.46 5.91
N LEU A 186 13.08 3.86 4.73
CA LEU A 186 13.08 2.42 4.59
C LEU A 186 14.28 1.75 5.26
N THR A 187 15.48 2.27 5.01
CA THR A 187 16.71 1.70 5.55
C THR A 187 16.66 1.71 7.07
N ARG A 188 16.20 2.82 7.65
CA ARG A 188 16.02 2.98 9.09
C ARG A 188 14.99 2.00 9.65
N ALA A 189 13.79 1.94 9.05
CA ALA A 189 12.73 1.04 9.48
C ALA A 189 13.18 -0.44 9.44
N ARG A 190 13.91 -0.85 8.41
CA ARG A 190 14.42 -2.23 8.28
C ARG A 190 15.52 -2.55 9.26
N THR A 191 16.47 -1.62 9.46
CA THR A 191 17.52 -1.80 10.46
C THR A 191 16.89 -1.96 11.84
N HIS A 192 15.97 -1.06 12.20
CA HIS A 192 15.25 -1.14 13.48
C HIS A 192 14.53 -2.48 13.63
N TYR A 193 13.78 -2.92 12.60
CA TYR A 193 13.07 -4.19 12.61
C TYR A 193 14.02 -5.38 12.82
N GLN A 194 15.14 -5.42 12.08
CA GLN A 194 16.15 -6.48 12.17
C GLN A 194 16.76 -6.55 13.57
N LEU A 195 17.22 -5.41 14.11
CA LEU A 195 17.82 -5.35 15.45
C LEU A 195 16.81 -5.71 16.54
N ARG A 196 15.58 -5.24 16.43
CA ARG A 196 14.48 -5.55 17.35
C ARG A 196 14.18 -7.06 17.39
N LEU A 197 14.20 -7.72 16.24
CA LEU A 197 14.02 -9.16 16.16
C LEU A 197 15.09 -9.91 16.99
N ILE A 198 16.35 -9.49 16.87
CA ILE A 198 17.46 -10.09 17.60
C ILE A 198 17.34 -9.80 19.10
N CYS A 199 17.04 -8.55 19.47
CA CYS A 199 16.83 -8.18 20.88
C CYS A 199 15.73 -9.02 21.52
N LYS A 200 14.59 -9.19 20.85
CA LYS A 200 13.49 -10.06 21.32
C LYS A 200 13.93 -11.52 21.47
N HIS A 201 14.67 -12.05 20.51
CA HIS A 201 15.15 -13.44 20.57
C HIS A 201 16.11 -13.67 21.75
N LEU A 202 16.94 -12.68 22.04
CA LEU A 202 17.92 -12.73 23.15
C LEU A 202 17.38 -12.23 24.49
N GLY A 203 16.15 -11.70 24.55
CA GLY A 203 15.56 -11.12 25.77
C GLY A 203 16.23 -9.82 26.23
N LEU A 204 16.80 -9.03 25.30
CA LEU A 204 17.46 -7.76 25.59
C LEU A 204 16.43 -6.61 25.61
N ASN A 205 16.76 -5.52 26.34
CA ASN A 205 15.96 -4.30 26.36
C ASN A 205 16.00 -3.61 24.98
N GLU A 206 14.82 -3.33 24.42
CA GLU A 206 14.67 -2.70 23.10
C GLU A 206 14.93 -1.19 23.11
N GLU A 207 15.00 -0.52 24.27
CA GLU A 207 15.25 0.93 24.38
C GLU A 207 16.59 1.37 23.75
N ILE A 208 17.55 0.45 23.64
CA ILE A 208 18.82 0.72 22.93
C ILE A 208 18.59 1.09 21.46
N LEU A 209 17.42 0.73 20.88
CA LEU A 209 17.06 0.96 19.48
C LEU A 209 16.35 2.31 19.26
N ASP A 210 16.00 3.05 20.33
CA ASP A 210 15.26 4.31 20.23
C ASP A 210 15.86 5.33 19.24
N PRO A 211 17.20 5.48 19.12
CA PRO A 211 17.77 6.38 18.12
C PRO A 211 17.46 6.02 16.67
N LEU A 212 17.05 4.78 16.41
CA LEU A 212 16.66 4.27 15.09
C LEU A 212 15.16 4.02 14.97
N LEU A 213 14.32 4.54 15.88
CA LEU A 213 12.87 4.42 15.75
C LEU A 213 12.43 4.91 14.37
N PRO A 214 11.68 4.10 13.62
CA PRO A 214 11.21 4.49 12.30
C PRO A 214 10.15 5.60 12.43
N GLU A 215 10.12 6.44 11.43
CA GLU A 215 9.21 7.56 11.32
C GLU A 215 7.76 7.06 11.20
N THR A 216 6.84 7.85 11.78
CA THR A 216 5.40 7.54 11.78
C THR A 216 4.74 7.96 10.48
N VAL A 217 3.84 7.12 9.97
CA VAL A 217 2.91 7.47 8.89
C VAL A 217 1.66 8.10 9.49
N ILE A 218 1.25 9.26 9.00
CA ILE A 218 0.04 9.92 9.48
C ILE A 218 -1.06 9.98 8.41
N HIS A 219 -2.28 9.77 8.85
CA HIS A 219 -3.47 10.30 8.21
C HIS A 219 -3.80 11.63 8.87
N TYR A 220 -3.97 12.70 8.09
CA TYR A 220 -4.40 13.99 8.64
C TYR A 220 -5.78 14.38 8.13
N THR A 221 -6.54 15.08 8.97
CA THR A 221 -7.86 15.61 8.65
C THR A 221 -8.13 16.85 9.49
N GLY A 222 -9.00 17.72 9.01
CA GLY A 222 -9.36 18.86 9.84
C GLY A 222 -10.44 19.74 9.23
N HIS A 223 -10.71 20.82 9.93
CA HIS A 223 -11.72 21.77 9.50
C HIS A 223 -11.29 22.64 8.33
N ILE A 224 -12.24 22.91 7.45
CA ILE A 224 -12.09 23.90 6.39
C ILE A 224 -12.23 25.29 7.02
N PHE A 225 -11.30 26.20 6.72
CA PHE A 225 -11.35 27.59 7.12
C PHE A 225 -11.91 28.44 5.97
N ASP A 226 -13.12 28.92 6.14
CA ASP A 226 -13.85 29.69 5.14
C ASP A 226 -14.61 30.86 5.83
N GLN A 227 -15.45 31.53 5.08
CA GLN A 227 -16.25 32.66 5.60
C GLN A 227 -17.12 32.31 6.82
N TYR A 228 -17.38 31.03 7.10
CA TYR A 228 -18.19 30.56 8.22
C TYR A 228 -17.36 30.09 9.41
N ARG A 229 -16.12 29.65 9.12
CA ARG A 229 -15.17 29.22 10.12
C ARG A 229 -13.78 29.75 9.72
N SER A 230 -13.49 30.95 10.17
CA SER A 230 -12.17 31.57 9.99
C SER A 230 -11.58 31.86 11.36
N PRO A 231 -10.56 31.12 11.79
CA PRO A 231 -9.79 31.50 12.95
C PRO A 231 -9.15 32.87 12.73
N THR A 232 -8.91 33.59 13.81
CA THR A 232 -8.05 34.78 13.77
C THR A 232 -6.62 34.39 13.38
N THR A 233 -5.82 35.32 12.89
CA THR A 233 -4.41 35.06 12.54
C THR A 233 -3.64 34.45 13.71
N ALA A 234 -3.88 34.92 14.93
CA ALA A 234 -3.23 34.38 16.13
C ALA A 234 -3.67 32.93 16.43
N GLU A 235 -4.93 32.59 16.22
CA GLU A 235 -5.44 31.21 16.37
C GLU A 235 -4.90 30.28 15.28
N GLU A 236 -4.81 30.76 14.02
CA GLU A 236 -4.18 29.99 12.94
C GLU A 236 -2.70 29.70 13.25
N GLU A 237 -1.95 30.70 13.74
CA GLU A 237 -0.57 30.52 14.19
C GLU A 237 -0.46 29.50 15.35
N GLN A 238 -1.36 29.54 16.32
CA GLN A 238 -1.40 28.58 17.42
C GLN A 238 -1.64 27.15 16.92
N ILE A 239 -2.57 26.96 15.98
CA ILE A 239 -2.83 25.65 15.35
C ILE A 239 -1.57 25.19 14.62
N ALA A 240 -0.91 26.06 13.83
CA ALA A 240 0.31 25.73 13.11
C ALA A 240 1.44 25.27 14.06
N VAL A 241 1.63 25.97 15.17
CA VAL A 241 2.62 25.59 16.20
C VAL A 241 2.29 24.22 16.82
N GLN A 242 1.01 23.93 17.06
CA GLN A 242 0.61 22.63 17.60
C GLN A 242 0.82 21.51 16.57
N ILE A 243 0.51 21.76 15.30
CA ILE A 243 0.78 20.81 14.19
C ILE A 243 2.29 20.53 14.13
N ASP A 244 3.13 21.56 14.04
CA ASP A 244 4.59 21.42 13.99
C ASP A 244 5.12 20.62 15.20
N LYS A 245 4.57 20.88 16.40
CA LYS A 245 4.95 20.17 17.63
C LYS A 245 4.61 18.69 17.56
N LEU A 246 3.38 18.34 17.16
CA LEU A 246 2.95 16.93 17.09
C LEU A 246 3.70 16.16 15.99
N ILE A 247 3.91 16.77 14.82
CA ILE A 247 4.69 16.17 13.75
C ILE A 247 6.12 15.85 14.23
N SER A 248 6.76 16.79 14.95
CA SER A 248 8.09 16.59 15.50
C SER A 248 8.10 15.56 16.64
N GLN A 249 7.13 15.64 17.56
CA GLN A 249 7.03 14.74 18.72
C GLN A 249 6.85 13.28 18.33
N HIS A 250 6.08 13.01 17.29
CA HIS A 250 5.78 11.66 16.79
C HIS A 250 6.68 11.23 15.63
N TYR A 251 7.69 12.03 15.27
CA TYR A 251 8.60 11.76 14.15
C TYR A 251 7.81 11.42 12.87
N CYS A 252 6.84 12.29 12.51
CA CYS A 252 5.98 12.07 11.36
C CYS A 252 6.73 12.45 10.07
N ALA A 253 7.00 11.48 9.20
CA ALA A 253 7.72 11.74 7.95
C ALA A 253 6.93 11.39 6.70
N VAL A 254 5.80 10.70 6.82
CA VAL A 254 4.92 10.36 5.70
C VAL A 254 3.49 10.75 6.04
N ALA A 255 2.85 11.52 5.19
CA ALA A 255 1.50 12.01 5.43
C ALA A 255 0.57 11.70 4.26
N TYR A 256 -0.64 11.30 4.61
CA TYR A 256 -1.75 11.06 3.71
C TYR A 256 -2.95 11.92 4.13
N GLY A 257 -3.55 12.63 3.19
CA GLY A 257 -4.72 13.45 3.46
C GLY A 257 -5.28 14.13 2.21
N SER A 258 -6.31 14.94 2.40
CA SER A 258 -6.84 15.81 1.37
C SER A 258 -6.14 17.19 1.44
N LEU A 259 -6.63 18.19 0.71
CA LEU A 259 -5.98 19.50 0.66
C LEU A 259 -7.00 20.66 0.65
N ALA A 260 -8.06 20.57 1.46
CA ALA A 260 -9.01 21.66 1.59
C ALA A 260 -8.40 22.88 2.29
N ALA A 261 -8.93 24.07 2.02
CA ALA A 261 -8.48 25.30 2.68
C ALA A 261 -8.60 25.19 4.21
N GLY A 262 -7.56 25.56 4.92
CA GLY A 262 -7.49 25.48 6.38
C GLY A 262 -6.58 24.35 6.87
N SER A 263 -7.09 23.52 7.75
CA SER A 263 -6.28 22.53 8.48
C SER A 263 -5.52 21.57 7.56
N ASP A 264 -6.13 21.10 6.46
CA ASP A 264 -5.47 20.15 5.56
C ASP A 264 -4.22 20.78 4.91
N ILE A 265 -4.34 22.01 4.41
CA ILE A 265 -3.19 22.74 3.84
C ILE A 265 -2.13 23.00 4.91
N MET A 266 -2.53 23.33 6.14
CA MET A 266 -1.57 23.57 7.24
C MET A 266 -0.78 22.31 7.60
N PHE A 267 -1.41 21.12 7.65
CA PHE A 267 -0.72 19.85 7.81
C PHE A 267 0.25 19.58 6.65
N ALA A 268 -0.20 19.78 5.41
CA ALA A 268 0.61 19.58 4.22
C ALA A 268 1.87 20.48 4.23
N GLU A 269 1.73 21.76 4.56
CA GLU A 269 2.85 22.70 4.68
C GLU A 269 3.83 22.30 5.79
N ALA A 270 3.33 21.86 6.94
CA ALA A 270 4.17 21.45 8.06
C ALA A 270 5.00 20.19 7.72
N ILE A 271 4.42 19.20 7.05
CA ILE A 271 5.14 18.02 6.56
C ILE A 271 6.20 18.41 5.54
N LEU A 272 5.85 19.23 4.55
CA LEU A 272 6.81 19.70 3.52
C LEU A 272 7.95 20.52 4.13
N LYS A 273 7.67 21.36 5.13
CA LYS A 273 8.67 22.16 5.86
C LYS A 273 9.71 21.27 6.56
N GLN A 274 9.31 20.11 7.05
CA GLN A 274 10.20 19.14 7.70
C GLN A 274 10.86 18.17 6.70
N GLY A 275 10.61 18.33 5.39
CA GLY A 275 11.15 17.46 4.34
C GLY A 275 10.48 16.08 4.27
N GLY A 276 9.29 15.95 4.85
CA GLY A 276 8.52 14.71 4.84
C GLY A 276 7.85 14.43 3.49
N GLU A 277 7.37 13.20 3.32
CA GLU A 277 6.63 12.70 2.16
C GLU A 277 5.16 13.09 2.29
N LEU A 278 4.64 13.86 1.33
CA LEU A 278 3.24 14.29 1.27
C LEU A 278 2.50 13.58 0.14
N ASN A 279 1.46 12.83 0.48
CA ASN A 279 0.59 12.12 -0.46
C ASN A 279 -0.83 12.69 -0.37
N ILE A 280 -1.26 13.34 -1.44
CA ILE A 280 -2.54 14.06 -1.52
C ILE A 280 -3.55 13.21 -2.28
N TRP A 281 -4.73 13.05 -1.71
CA TRP A 281 -5.90 12.47 -2.35
C TRP A 281 -7.05 13.47 -2.37
N LEU A 282 -7.53 13.78 -3.56
CA LEU A 282 -8.67 14.67 -3.75
C LEU A 282 -9.93 13.84 -3.99
N PRO A 283 -11.08 14.21 -3.41
CA PRO A 283 -12.32 13.45 -3.59
C PRO A 283 -12.84 13.47 -5.04
N PHE A 284 -12.47 14.46 -5.84
CA PHE A 284 -12.84 14.61 -7.24
C PHE A 284 -11.80 15.46 -7.99
N ALA A 285 -12.03 15.73 -9.28
CA ALA A 285 -11.09 16.42 -10.16
C ALA A 285 -10.51 17.70 -9.52
N MET A 286 -9.18 17.85 -9.58
CA MET A 286 -8.39 18.85 -8.84
C MET A 286 -8.90 20.28 -9.02
N GLU A 287 -9.15 20.72 -10.26
CA GLU A 287 -9.59 22.10 -10.53
C GLU A 287 -10.97 22.36 -9.89
N ASN A 288 -11.88 21.41 -10.01
CA ASN A 288 -13.20 21.53 -9.38
C ASN A 288 -13.12 21.46 -7.84
N PHE A 289 -12.18 20.70 -7.29
CA PHE A 289 -11.91 20.70 -5.85
C PHE A 289 -11.44 22.08 -5.39
N CYS A 290 -10.52 22.70 -6.13
CA CYS A 290 -10.06 24.05 -5.84
C CYS A 290 -11.21 25.06 -5.88
N ASP A 291 -12.09 25.00 -6.90
CA ASP A 291 -13.27 25.85 -7.03
C ASP A 291 -14.24 25.74 -5.85
N VAL A 292 -14.42 24.54 -5.32
CA VAL A 292 -15.45 24.27 -4.29
C VAL A 292 -14.92 24.46 -2.88
N LEU A 293 -13.65 24.10 -2.60
CA LEU A 293 -13.15 23.96 -1.22
C LEU A 293 -11.93 24.84 -0.91
N VAL A 294 -11.35 25.53 -1.91
CA VAL A 294 -10.17 26.35 -1.68
C VAL A 294 -10.46 27.82 -2.02
N ARG A 295 -10.83 28.14 -3.27
CA ARG A 295 -11.09 29.53 -3.70
C ARG A 295 -12.11 30.26 -2.87
N PRO A 296 -13.24 29.66 -2.44
CA PRO A 296 -14.22 30.36 -1.62
C PRO A 296 -13.72 30.77 -0.24
N ALA A 297 -12.65 30.17 0.25
CA ALA A 297 -12.04 30.54 1.53
C ALA A 297 -11.26 31.88 1.47
N GLY A 298 -10.87 32.34 0.28
CA GLY A 298 -10.09 33.57 0.12
C GLY A 298 -8.68 33.47 0.68
N ASN A 299 -8.12 34.58 1.17
CA ASN A 299 -6.90 34.67 2.00
C ASN A 299 -5.68 33.87 1.51
N ASN A 300 -5.35 33.90 0.22
CA ASN A 300 -4.16 33.22 -0.33
C ASN A 300 -4.16 31.66 -0.23
N TRP A 301 -5.28 31.03 0.15
CA TRP A 301 -5.37 29.58 0.22
C TRP A 301 -5.11 28.90 -1.12
N GLU A 302 -5.54 29.51 -2.23
CA GLU A 302 -5.30 28.98 -3.57
C GLU A 302 -3.80 28.89 -3.90
N ALA A 303 -3.03 29.91 -3.59
CA ALA A 303 -1.58 29.88 -3.82
C ALA A 303 -0.88 28.84 -2.94
N ARG A 304 -1.31 28.70 -1.67
CA ARG A 304 -0.83 27.65 -0.73
C ARG A 304 -1.18 26.25 -1.23
N PHE A 305 -2.39 26.06 -1.74
CA PHE A 305 -2.84 24.82 -2.36
C PHE A 305 -1.91 24.39 -3.50
N TYR A 306 -1.69 25.24 -4.52
CA TYR A 306 -0.84 24.89 -5.65
C TYR A 306 0.64 24.74 -5.26
N ASN A 307 1.13 25.45 -4.25
CA ASN A 307 2.46 25.23 -3.70
C ASN A 307 2.59 23.82 -3.07
N CYS A 308 1.59 23.36 -2.34
CA CYS A 308 1.58 21.99 -1.80
C CYS A 308 1.48 20.94 -2.93
N ILE A 309 0.59 21.13 -3.91
CA ILE A 309 0.46 20.25 -5.08
C ILE A 309 1.81 20.11 -5.82
N SER A 310 2.52 21.21 -6.04
CA SER A 310 3.80 21.20 -6.79
C SER A 310 4.94 20.48 -6.06
N LYS A 311 4.85 20.32 -4.73
CA LYS A 311 5.87 19.72 -3.88
C LYS A 311 5.47 18.33 -3.35
N ALA A 312 4.22 17.93 -3.55
CA ALA A 312 3.74 16.64 -3.11
C ALA A 312 4.45 15.47 -3.81
N ASN A 313 4.65 14.38 -3.09
CA ASN A 313 5.21 13.14 -3.62
C ASN A 313 4.24 12.44 -4.57
N SER A 314 2.95 12.51 -4.24
CA SER A 314 1.87 12.02 -5.11
C SER A 314 0.62 12.86 -4.97
N VAL A 315 -0.13 12.98 -6.07
CA VAL A 315 -1.45 13.60 -6.11
C VAL A 315 -2.37 12.67 -6.88
N SER A 316 -3.44 12.22 -6.23
CA SER A 316 -4.44 11.30 -6.80
C SER A 316 -5.84 11.85 -6.58
N CYS A 317 -6.78 11.43 -7.43
CA CYS A 317 -8.20 11.72 -7.26
C CYS A 317 -8.96 10.41 -7.01
N ALA A 318 -9.86 10.41 -6.02
CA ALA A 318 -10.72 9.27 -5.74
C ALA A 318 -11.71 9.02 -6.90
N THR A 319 -12.16 10.09 -7.54
CA THR A 319 -12.88 10.05 -8.83
C THR A 319 -12.46 11.22 -9.70
N GLU A 320 -12.44 11.02 -11.01
CA GLU A 320 -12.19 12.10 -12.00
C GLU A 320 -13.46 12.90 -12.33
N SER A 321 -14.61 12.49 -11.82
CA SER A 321 -15.88 13.15 -12.03
C SER A 321 -15.92 14.52 -11.34
N ARG A 322 -16.79 15.40 -11.82
CA ARG A 322 -17.10 16.66 -11.15
C ARG A 322 -17.90 16.41 -9.88
N PHE A 323 -17.76 17.31 -8.92
CA PHE A 323 -18.60 17.35 -7.74
C PHE A 323 -20.06 17.70 -8.11
N LEU A 324 -20.98 16.85 -7.70
CA LEU A 324 -22.43 16.98 -7.99
C LEU A 324 -23.25 17.31 -6.74
N GLY A 325 -22.61 17.82 -5.67
CA GLY A 325 -23.28 18.18 -4.41
C GLY A 325 -23.48 17.05 -3.41
N GLU A 326 -22.95 15.88 -3.70
CA GLU A 326 -23.06 14.69 -2.87
C GLU A 326 -21.97 14.62 -1.79
N GLU A 327 -22.28 14.04 -0.63
CA GLU A 327 -21.29 13.85 0.45
C GLU A 327 -20.38 12.64 0.24
N TYR A 328 -20.82 11.66 -0.57
CA TYR A 328 -20.11 10.39 -0.75
C TYR A 328 -18.66 10.54 -1.24
N PRO A 329 -18.29 11.48 -2.16
CA PRO A 329 -16.91 11.56 -2.63
C PRO A 329 -15.92 11.87 -1.52
N PHE A 330 -16.34 12.67 -0.54
CA PHE A 330 -15.52 12.99 0.63
C PHE A 330 -15.31 11.77 1.52
N LYS A 331 -16.40 11.05 1.81
CA LYS A 331 -16.33 9.81 2.61
C LYS A 331 -15.47 8.76 1.92
N PHE A 332 -15.70 8.52 0.65
CA PHE A 332 -14.93 7.55 -0.13
C PHE A 332 -13.45 7.92 -0.17
N CYS A 333 -13.12 9.18 -0.47
CA CYS A 333 -11.75 9.66 -0.47
C CYS A 333 -11.08 9.46 0.89
N SER A 334 -11.74 9.85 1.98
CA SER A 334 -11.21 9.67 3.34
C SER A 334 -10.96 8.20 3.68
N ASP A 335 -11.87 7.30 3.29
CA ASP A 335 -11.74 5.87 3.53
C ASP A 335 -10.52 5.29 2.79
N VAL A 336 -10.36 5.62 1.50
CA VAL A 336 -9.20 5.21 0.71
C VAL A 336 -7.90 5.75 1.31
N VAL A 337 -7.87 7.03 1.68
CA VAL A 337 -6.69 7.68 2.26
C VAL A 337 -6.27 7.04 3.59
N MET A 338 -7.23 6.72 4.45
CA MET A 338 -6.97 5.98 5.70
C MET A 338 -6.36 4.60 5.41
N GLY A 339 -6.92 3.86 4.46
CA GLY A 339 -6.39 2.56 4.03
C GLY A 339 -4.98 2.66 3.47
N MET A 340 -4.72 3.67 2.63
CA MET A 340 -3.38 3.94 2.07
C MET A 340 -2.34 4.26 3.15
N ALA A 341 -2.71 5.04 4.17
CA ALA A 341 -1.83 5.33 5.30
C ALA A 341 -1.46 4.06 6.07
N ILE A 342 -2.43 3.17 6.32
CA ILE A 342 -2.21 1.88 6.98
C ILE A 342 -1.31 0.98 6.12
N MET A 343 -1.60 0.83 4.83
CA MET A 343 -0.78 0.07 3.88
C MET A 343 0.66 0.55 3.87
N ARG A 344 0.87 1.87 3.84
CA ARG A 344 2.19 2.47 3.84
C ARG A 344 2.96 2.17 5.12
N ALA A 345 2.32 2.34 6.27
CA ALA A 345 2.91 2.02 7.56
C ALA A 345 3.31 0.54 7.67
N ASN A 346 2.43 -0.37 7.21
CA ASN A 346 2.69 -1.80 7.18
C ASN A 346 3.90 -2.13 6.28
N SER A 347 4.00 -1.49 5.10
CA SER A 347 5.13 -1.69 4.18
C SER A 347 6.47 -1.19 4.74
N LEU A 348 6.43 -0.17 5.58
CA LEU A 348 7.58 0.40 6.29
C LEU A 348 7.85 -0.27 7.64
N ASN A 349 7.00 -1.21 8.09
CA ASN A 349 7.05 -1.78 9.45
C ASN A 349 7.10 -0.70 10.55
N THR A 350 6.29 0.33 10.40
CA THR A 350 6.24 1.47 11.33
C THR A 350 4.83 1.69 11.88
N LYS A 351 4.72 2.66 12.77
CA LYS A 351 3.43 3.07 13.36
C LYS A 351 2.65 3.95 12.38
N HIS A 352 1.33 3.89 12.49
CA HIS A 352 0.42 4.85 11.89
C HIS A 352 -0.44 5.51 12.97
N MET A 353 -0.82 6.76 12.73
CA MET A 353 -1.72 7.50 13.61
C MET A 353 -2.50 8.53 12.82
N GLN A 354 -3.50 9.12 13.45
CA GLN A 354 -4.26 10.22 12.87
C GLN A 354 -3.99 11.52 13.65
N LEU A 355 -3.76 12.60 12.91
CA LEU A 355 -3.74 13.96 13.45
C LEU A 355 -4.98 14.71 12.94
N ALA A 356 -5.70 15.36 13.85
CA ALA A 356 -6.95 16.04 13.49
C ALA A 356 -7.05 17.43 14.12
N VAL A 357 -7.43 18.44 13.32
CA VAL A 357 -7.86 19.75 13.84
C VAL A 357 -9.36 19.75 13.94
N TRP A 358 -9.91 19.79 15.17
CA TRP A 358 -11.35 19.62 15.41
C TRP A 358 -11.86 20.51 16.54
N ASP A 359 -13.11 20.97 16.42
CA ASP A 359 -13.81 21.82 17.40
C ASP A 359 -14.65 21.03 18.40
N GLU A 360 -14.50 19.69 18.44
CA GLU A 360 -15.25 18.75 19.29
C GLU A 360 -16.77 18.71 19.05
N ILE A 361 -17.27 19.38 18.00
CA ILE A 361 -18.69 19.33 17.64
C ILE A 361 -18.95 18.07 16.82
N LYS A 362 -19.79 17.18 17.36
CA LYS A 362 -20.21 15.95 16.66
C LYS A 362 -21.18 16.29 15.54
N ALA A 363 -20.82 15.93 14.31
CA ALA A 363 -21.72 16.00 13.16
C ALA A 363 -22.74 14.84 13.19
N ASN A 364 -23.78 14.93 12.35
CA ASN A 364 -24.73 13.83 12.20
C ASN A 364 -24.00 12.56 11.72
N PRO A 365 -24.36 11.38 12.25
CA PRO A 365 -23.79 10.11 11.81
C PRO A 365 -23.96 9.91 10.29
N GLY A 366 -22.88 9.57 9.60
CA GLY A 366 -22.89 9.31 8.15
C GLY A 366 -22.57 10.51 7.26
N SER A 367 -22.50 11.74 7.79
CA SER A 367 -21.93 12.87 7.05
C SER A 367 -20.42 12.69 6.94
N GLY A 368 -19.84 12.97 5.75
CA GLY A 368 -18.39 13.06 5.59
C GLY A 368 -17.80 14.18 6.44
N GLY A 369 -16.47 14.18 6.65
CA GLY A 369 -15.74 15.24 7.32
C GLY A 369 -15.00 14.80 8.58
N THR A 370 -14.38 15.75 9.27
CA THR A 370 -13.42 15.54 10.36
C THR A 370 -13.94 14.60 11.46
N TYR A 371 -15.16 14.83 11.95
CA TYR A 371 -15.74 13.97 12.99
C TYR A 371 -15.90 12.52 12.52
N SER A 372 -16.43 12.30 11.32
CA SER A 372 -16.62 10.96 10.75
C SER A 372 -15.29 10.23 10.57
N ASN A 373 -14.26 10.95 10.15
CA ASN A 373 -12.90 10.40 9.97
C ASN A 373 -12.29 9.98 11.32
N ILE A 374 -12.43 10.82 12.35
CA ILE A 374 -11.96 10.50 13.71
C ILE A 374 -12.70 9.29 14.27
N GLU A 375 -14.03 9.29 14.20
CA GLU A 375 -14.85 8.20 14.72
C GLU A 375 -14.51 6.87 14.05
N LYS A 376 -14.36 6.86 12.72
CA LYS A 376 -14.01 5.66 11.96
C LYS A 376 -12.62 5.14 12.33
N TRP A 377 -11.62 6.02 12.38
CA TRP A 377 -10.26 5.68 12.74
C TRP A 377 -10.15 5.08 14.15
N GLN A 378 -10.84 5.68 15.11
CA GLN A 378 -10.87 5.19 16.49
C GLN A 378 -11.66 3.88 16.64
N LYS A 379 -12.74 3.66 15.88
CA LYS A 379 -13.47 2.38 15.86
C LYS A 379 -12.62 1.21 15.36
N LEU A 380 -11.60 1.49 14.55
CA LEU A 380 -10.60 0.50 14.13
C LEU A 380 -9.51 0.23 15.19
N GLY A 381 -9.61 0.86 16.36
CA GLY A 381 -8.61 0.74 17.44
C GLY A 381 -7.37 1.60 17.23
N ASN A 382 -7.37 2.53 16.29
CA ASN A 382 -6.22 3.36 15.97
C ASN A 382 -6.20 4.66 16.79
N HIS A 383 -4.99 5.18 17.04
CA HIS A 383 -4.79 6.40 17.82
C HIS A 383 -5.03 7.68 17.02
N THR A 384 -5.69 8.67 17.63
CA THR A 384 -5.91 10.02 17.08
C THR A 384 -5.43 11.06 18.08
N GLU A 385 -4.57 11.98 17.65
CA GLU A 385 -4.25 13.23 18.37
C GLU A 385 -5.12 14.36 17.84
N ILE A 386 -5.78 15.08 18.75
CA ILE A 386 -6.70 16.15 18.41
C ILE A 386 -6.08 17.49 18.78
N ILE A 387 -6.03 18.40 17.82
CA ILE A 387 -5.68 19.81 17.99
C ILE A 387 -7.00 20.58 18.07
N PRO A 388 -7.28 21.27 19.20
CA PRO A 388 -8.50 22.05 19.33
C PRO A 388 -8.60 23.17 18.29
N CYS A 389 -9.75 23.25 17.60
CA CYS A 389 -10.07 24.37 16.73
C CYS A 389 -10.97 25.36 17.49
N PRO A 390 -10.52 26.59 17.75
CA PRO A 390 -11.31 27.58 18.49
C PRO A 390 -12.51 28.10 17.69
N ALA A 391 -12.44 28.11 16.38
CA ALA A 391 -13.50 28.58 15.50
C ALA A 391 -14.62 27.54 15.38
N LYS A 392 -15.68 27.67 16.18
CA LYS A 392 -16.81 26.74 16.25
C LYS A 392 -17.95 27.12 15.31
N LEU A 393 -18.46 26.12 14.56
CA LEU A 393 -19.72 26.26 13.83
C LEU A 393 -20.91 25.93 14.74
N PRO A 394 -22.09 26.55 14.51
CA PRO A 394 -23.32 26.13 15.19
C PRO A 394 -23.62 24.64 14.88
N PRO A 395 -24.15 23.86 15.83
CA PRO A 395 -24.52 22.45 15.61
C PRO A 395 -25.52 22.23 14.47
N THR A 396 -26.31 23.25 14.14
CA THR A 396 -27.31 23.22 13.05
C THR A 396 -26.76 23.67 11.70
N PHE A 397 -25.47 24.01 11.63
CA PHE A 397 -24.88 24.47 10.38
C PHE A 397 -24.73 23.32 9.37
N VAL A 398 -25.41 23.43 8.25
CA VAL A 398 -25.27 22.54 7.09
C VAL A 398 -24.72 23.36 5.93
N ARG A 399 -23.54 23.00 5.45
CA ARG A 399 -22.92 23.64 4.28
C ARG A 399 -23.71 23.24 3.03
N LYS A 400 -24.42 24.19 2.43
CA LYS A 400 -25.11 23.96 1.15
C LYS A 400 -24.21 24.38 0.00
N VAL A 401 -23.84 23.43 -0.82
CA VAL A 401 -23.22 23.72 -2.12
C VAL A 401 -24.34 24.12 -3.09
N LYS A 402 -24.19 25.28 -3.74
CA LYS A 402 -25.20 25.76 -4.70
C LYS A 402 -25.07 25.02 -6.02
N GLY A 403 -26.16 24.43 -6.54
CA GLY A 403 -26.24 23.78 -7.83
C GLY A 403 -27.56 23.04 -8.00
N ASN A 404 -27.94 22.73 -9.26
CA ASN A 404 -28.97 21.75 -9.55
C ASN A 404 -28.29 20.37 -9.66
N PHE A 405 -28.45 19.55 -8.63
CA PHE A 405 -27.85 18.23 -8.54
C PHE A 405 -28.89 17.14 -8.76
N PRO A 406 -28.49 15.96 -9.29
CA PRO A 406 -29.39 14.83 -9.44
C PRO A 406 -29.99 14.39 -8.10
N GLU A 407 -31.21 13.87 -8.12
CA GLU A 407 -31.84 13.27 -6.93
C GLU A 407 -31.25 11.90 -6.59
N ASP A 408 -30.79 11.17 -7.61
CA ASP A 408 -30.13 9.87 -7.43
C ASP A 408 -28.78 10.03 -6.76
N LYS A 409 -28.56 9.24 -5.71
CA LYS A 409 -27.33 9.27 -4.93
C LYS A 409 -26.40 8.12 -5.34
N ARG A 410 -25.12 8.42 -5.41
CA ARG A 410 -24.07 7.41 -5.52
C ARG A 410 -23.64 6.95 -4.14
N GLU A 411 -23.39 5.67 -4.03
CA GLU A 411 -22.76 5.05 -2.86
C GLU A 411 -21.54 4.25 -3.28
N SER A 412 -20.57 4.11 -2.38
CA SER A 412 -19.34 3.37 -2.67
C SER A 412 -19.54 1.89 -2.38
N HIS A 413 -19.22 1.07 -3.36
CA HIS A 413 -19.39 -0.38 -3.30
C HIS A 413 -18.16 -1.12 -3.79
N ALA A 414 -18.02 -2.36 -3.35
CA ALA A 414 -17.11 -3.31 -3.96
C ALA A 414 -17.79 -3.94 -5.18
N ILE A 415 -17.07 -3.92 -6.30
CA ILE A 415 -17.54 -4.33 -7.62
C ILE A 415 -16.65 -5.49 -8.09
N LEU A 416 -17.26 -6.61 -8.43
CA LEU A 416 -16.60 -7.79 -8.95
C LEU A 416 -17.09 -8.08 -10.35
N PHE A 417 -16.15 -8.27 -11.29
CA PHE A 417 -16.38 -8.91 -12.57
C PHE A 417 -15.54 -10.16 -12.68
N ALA A 418 -16.17 -11.25 -13.13
CA ALA A 418 -15.47 -12.51 -13.35
C ALA A 418 -15.91 -13.14 -14.67
N ASP A 419 -15.03 -13.92 -15.31
CA ASP A 419 -15.25 -14.60 -16.56
C ASP A 419 -14.48 -15.91 -16.61
N VAL A 420 -15.02 -16.94 -17.25
CA VAL A 420 -14.39 -18.26 -17.34
C VAL A 420 -13.62 -18.40 -18.63
N ARG A 421 -12.29 -18.36 -18.53
CA ARG A 421 -11.45 -18.57 -19.71
C ARG A 421 -11.66 -19.95 -20.30
N GLY A 422 -11.95 -19.98 -21.59
CA GLY A 422 -12.15 -21.21 -22.35
C GLY A 422 -13.62 -21.55 -22.62
N PHE A 423 -14.55 -20.89 -21.92
CA PHE A 423 -15.99 -21.14 -22.11
C PHE A 423 -16.43 -21.04 -23.58
N GLY A 424 -16.01 -20.01 -24.31
CA GLY A 424 -16.34 -19.83 -25.73
C GLY A 424 -15.77 -20.90 -26.71
N LYS A 425 -14.98 -21.87 -26.19
CA LYS A 425 -14.47 -23.02 -26.94
C LYS A 425 -15.24 -24.30 -26.65
N LEU A 426 -16.16 -24.26 -25.70
CA LEU A 426 -16.99 -25.41 -25.33
C LEU A 426 -17.96 -25.76 -26.47
N SER A 427 -18.10 -27.05 -26.72
CA SER A 427 -19.18 -27.61 -27.54
C SER A 427 -20.52 -27.49 -26.81
N ASP A 428 -21.62 -27.63 -27.52
CA ASP A 428 -22.98 -27.57 -26.95
C ASP A 428 -23.17 -28.56 -25.77
N LEU A 429 -22.58 -29.75 -25.83
CA LEU A 429 -22.65 -30.73 -24.75
C LEU A 429 -21.81 -30.31 -23.52
N GLU A 430 -20.67 -29.68 -23.76
CA GLU A 430 -19.82 -29.15 -22.68
C GLU A 430 -20.41 -27.90 -22.01
N ILE A 431 -21.17 -27.10 -22.79
CA ILE A 431 -21.99 -26.00 -22.24
C ILE A 431 -23.07 -26.57 -21.28
N LEU A 432 -23.74 -27.65 -21.66
CA LEU A 432 -24.70 -28.33 -20.77
C LEU A 432 -24.02 -28.87 -19.51
N TRP A 433 -22.80 -29.42 -19.65
CA TRP A 433 -22.02 -29.85 -18.50
C TRP A 433 -21.68 -28.65 -17.57
N PHE A 434 -21.28 -27.51 -18.13
CA PHE A 434 -20.99 -26.31 -17.35
C PHE A 434 -22.19 -25.93 -16.45
N TYR A 435 -23.39 -25.85 -17.02
CA TYR A 435 -24.59 -25.47 -16.25
C TYR A 435 -25.10 -26.56 -15.30
N ASN A 436 -24.86 -27.82 -15.57
CA ASN A 436 -25.35 -28.91 -14.74
C ASN A 436 -24.37 -29.32 -13.63
N GLU A 437 -23.06 -29.17 -13.86
CA GLU A 437 -22.04 -29.68 -12.94
C GLU A 437 -21.23 -28.54 -12.31
N LEU A 438 -20.75 -27.55 -13.08
CA LEU A 438 -19.84 -26.52 -12.59
C LEU A 438 -20.58 -25.32 -11.96
N GLU A 439 -21.59 -24.79 -12.64
CA GLU A 439 -22.36 -23.63 -12.14
C GLU A 439 -22.99 -23.89 -10.77
N PRO A 440 -23.57 -25.06 -10.46
CA PRO A 440 -24.05 -25.37 -9.12
C PRO A 440 -22.95 -25.38 -8.04
N VAL A 441 -21.74 -25.80 -8.39
CA VAL A 441 -20.59 -25.77 -7.48
C VAL A 441 -20.18 -24.33 -7.18
N LEU A 442 -20.16 -23.45 -8.19
CA LEU A 442 -19.90 -22.02 -8.02
C LEU A 442 -21.00 -21.36 -7.19
N ALA A 443 -22.27 -21.68 -7.43
CA ALA A 443 -23.40 -21.15 -6.66
C ALA A 443 -23.36 -21.57 -5.19
N GLU A 444 -22.99 -22.81 -4.88
CA GLU A 444 -22.84 -23.30 -3.51
C GLU A 444 -21.65 -22.62 -2.79
N ALA A 445 -20.54 -22.37 -3.51
CA ALA A 445 -19.35 -21.71 -2.96
C ALA A 445 -19.63 -20.28 -2.45
N ILE A 446 -20.59 -19.57 -3.04
CA ILE A 446 -20.96 -18.20 -2.64
C ILE A 446 -22.24 -18.13 -1.81
N LYS A 447 -22.85 -19.26 -1.46
CA LYS A 447 -24.15 -19.33 -0.79
C LYS A 447 -24.20 -18.61 0.55
N GLU A 448 -23.15 -18.75 1.34
CA GLU A 448 -23.06 -18.10 2.64
C GLU A 448 -23.02 -16.56 2.54
N PHE A 449 -22.53 -16.01 1.42
CA PHE A 449 -22.42 -14.57 1.19
C PHE A 449 -23.69 -13.94 0.59
N ARG A 450 -24.70 -14.74 0.22
CA ARG A 450 -25.94 -14.24 -0.42
C ARG A 450 -26.59 -13.06 0.31
N PRO A 451 -26.67 -13.03 1.66
CA PRO A 451 -27.25 -11.87 2.37
C PRO A 451 -26.47 -10.56 2.22
N GLU A 452 -25.18 -10.64 1.86
CA GLU A 452 -24.29 -9.47 1.68
C GLU A 452 -24.17 -9.04 0.22
N ILE A 453 -24.73 -9.81 -0.72
CA ILE A 453 -24.73 -9.50 -2.15
C ILE A 453 -25.87 -8.56 -2.45
N LEU A 454 -25.54 -7.33 -2.87
CA LEU A 454 -26.51 -6.30 -3.24
C LEU A 454 -27.03 -6.48 -4.66
N HIS A 455 -26.20 -7.00 -5.55
CA HIS A 455 -26.51 -7.28 -6.95
C HIS A 455 -25.70 -8.47 -7.44
N LEU A 456 -26.33 -9.32 -8.21
CA LEU A 456 -25.70 -10.42 -8.91
C LEU A 456 -26.40 -10.61 -10.24
N ASP A 457 -25.63 -10.50 -11.31
CA ASP A 457 -26.07 -10.77 -12.65
C ASP A 457 -25.08 -11.70 -13.34
N THR A 458 -25.59 -12.59 -14.19
CA THR A 458 -24.77 -13.55 -14.95
C THR A 458 -25.14 -13.50 -16.41
N TRP A 459 -24.13 -13.51 -17.27
CA TRP A 459 -24.31 -13.60 -18.70
C TRP A 459 -23.38 -14.67 -19.28
N GLY A 460 -23.94 -15.85 -19.49
CA GLY A 460 -23.15 -17.03 -19.84
C GLY A 460 -22.24 -17.41 -18.68
N ASP A 461 -20.94 -17.33 -18.92
CA ASP A 461 -19.88 -17.60 -17.95
C ASP A 461 -19.40 -16.36 -17.18
N SER A 462 -19.91 -15.18 -17.53
CA SER A 462 -19.54 -13.93 -16.90
C SER A 462 -20.41 -13.65 -15.67
N ILE A 463 -19.80 -13.09 -14.62
CA ILE A 463 -20.45 -12.72 -13.36
C ILE A 463 -20.21 -11.22 -13.13
N PHE A 464 -21.27 -10.47 -12.87
CA PHE A 464 -21.24 -9.13 -12.32
C PHE A 464 -21.85 -9.14 -10.92
N LEU A 465 -21.08 -8.71 -9.90
CA LEU A 465 -21.51 -8.76 -8.51
C LEU A 465 -21.12 -7.48 -7.77
N VAL A 466 -22.01 -7.03 -6.88
CA VAL A 466 -21.81 -5.83 -6.05
C VAL A 466 -22.07 -6.17 -4.59
N THR A 467 -21.17 -5.71 -3.69
CA THR A 467 -21.32 -5.79 -2.23
C THR A 467 -20.96 -4.45 -1.58
N ASP A 468 -21.37 -4.24 -0.34
CA ASP A 468 -20.99 -3.04 0.41
C ASP A 468 -19.52 -3.05 0.86
N LYS A 469 -18.96 -4.24 1.12
CA LYS A 469 -17.63 -4.40 1.69
C LYS A 469 -16.65 -5.01 0.70
N ALA A 470 -15.44 -4.46 0.67
CA ALA A 470 -14.34 -5.02 -0.11
C ALA A 470 -13.96 -6.42 0.40
N SER A 471 -13.99 -6.66 1.70
CA SER A 471 -13.69 -7.97 2.30
C SER A 471 -14.68 -9.06 1.88
N THR A 472 -15.95 -8.74 1.75
CA THR A 472 -16.97 -9.69 1.26
C THR A 472 -16.73 -10.03 -0.21
N ALA A 473 -16.53 -9.02 -1.08
CA ALA A 473 -16.23 -9.27 -2.49
C ALA A 473 -14.94 -10.10 -2.69
N ALA A 474 -13.90 -9.81 -1.90
CA ALA A 474 -12.65 -10.56 -1.96
C ALA A 474 -12.82 -12.03 -1.51
N ARG A 475 -13.61 -12.31 -0.46
CA ARG A 475 -13.92 -13.68 -0.03
C ARG A 475 -14.73 -14.44 -1.09
N ILE A 476 -15.70 -13.78 -1.70
CA ILE A 476 -16.48 -14.36 -2.82
C ILE A 476 -15.53 -14.70 -3.97
N ALA A 477 -14.64 -13.78 -4.36
CA ALA A 477 -13.66 -14.01 -5.41
C ALA A 477 -12.78 -15.24 -5.15
N VAL A 478 -12.25 -15.36 -3.92
CA VAL A 478 -11.44 -16.52 -3.51
C VAL A 478 -12.26 -17.80 -3.49
N ALA A 479 -13.52 -17.75 -3.05
CA ALA A 479 -14.41 -18.93 -3.05
C ALA A 479 -14.71 -19.43 -4.46
N LEU A 480 -14.99 -18.52 -5.39
CA LEU A 480 -15.22 -18.84 -6.80
C LEU A 480 -13.97 -19.42 -7.47
N ASP A 481 -12.82 -18.80 -7.31
CA ASP A 481 -11.54 -19.28 -7.87
C ASP A 481 -11.18 -20.67 -7.32
N HIS A 482 -11.34 -20.87 -6.02
CA HIS A 482 -11.11 -22.18 -5.39
C HIS A 482 -12.09 -23.24 -5.90
N ALA A 483 -13.38 -22.90 -6.06
CA ALA A 483 -14.41 -23.82 -6.52
C ALA A 483 -14.15 -24.33 -7.93
N ILE A 484 -13.82 -23.43 -8.88
CA ILE A 484 -13.50 -23.83 -10.26
C ILE A 484 -12.19 -24.62 -10.34
N THR A 485 -11.17 -24.21 -9.59
CA THR A 485 -9.85 -24.89 -9.58
C THR A 485 -9.92 -26.31 -9.01
N LYS A 486 -10.83 -26.54 -8.05
CA LYS A 486 -11.01 -27.84 -7.38
C LYS A 486 -12.05 -28.73 -8.08
N SER A 487 -12.82 -28.20 -9.03
CA SER A 487 -13.84 -28.98 -9.75
C SER A 487 -13.21 -30.08 -10.60
N ASP A 488 -13.89 -31.23 -10.69
CA ASP A 488 -13.49 -32.31 -11.59
C ASP A 488 -13.90 -31.99 -13.02
N GLN A 489 -12.94 -31.59 -13.82
CA GLN A 489 -13.11 -31.25 -15.25
C GLN A 489 -12.64 -32.36 -16.18
N SER A 490 -12.38 -33.55 -15.68
CA SER A 490 -11.82 -34.68 -16.47
C SER A 490 -12.69 -35.15 -17.63
N SER A 491 -13.99 -34.87 -17.57
CA SER A 491 -14.95 -35.17 -18.65
C SER A 491 -14.87 -34.21 -19.84
N LEU A 492 -14.25 -33.04 -19.65
CA LEU A 492 -14.07 -32.05 -20.72
C LEU A 492 -12.83 -32.40 -21.56
N LYS A 493 -12.96 -32.29 -22.88
CA LYS A 493 -11.87 -32.52 -23.85
C LYS A 493 -11.16 -31.20 -24.16
N LEU A 494 -10.69 -30.50 -23.14
CA LEU A 494 -10.03 -29.21 -23.29
C LEU A 494 -8.51 -29.37 -23.25
N ASP A 495 -7.79 -28.54 -24.01
CA ASP A 495 -6.31 -28.45 -23.99
C ASP A 495 -5.78 -27.94 -22.64
N ALA A 496 -6.62 -27.21 -21.90
CA ALA A 496 -6.31 -26.68 -20.57
C ALA A 496 -7.61 -26.56 -19.74
N PRO A 497 -7.54 -26.67 -18.40
CA PRO A 497 -8.70 -26.56 -17.55
C PRO A 497 -9.37 -25.18 -17.66
N LEU A 498 -10.66 -25.13 -17.39
CA LEU A 498 -11.39 -23.87 -17.21
C LEU A 498 -10.87 -23.19 -15.94
N LEU A 499 -10.52 -21.92 -16.06
CA LEU A 499 -10.06 -21.07 -14.97
C LEU A 499 -10.80 -19.75 -15.00
N MET A 500 -11.02 -19.16 -13.84
CA MET A 500 -11.69 -17.88 -13.74
C MET A 500 -10.68 -16.72 -13.79
N ARG A 501 -11.06 -15.60 -14.39
CA ARG A 501 -10.38 -14.31 -14.29
C ARG A 501 -11.28 -13.41 -13.45
N ILE A 502 -10.76 -12.82 -12.38
CA ILE A 502 -11.57 -12.01 -11.46
C ILE A 502 -10.95 -10.64 -11.28
N GLY A 503 -11.70 -9.60 -11.65
CA GLY A 503 -11.36 -8.20 -11.45
C GLY A 503 -12.19 -7.57 -10.33
N LEU A 504 -11.51 -6.91 -9.39
CA LEU A 504 -12.10 -6.27 -8.22
C LEU A 504 -11.80 -4.77 -8.20
N HIS A 505 -12.81 -3.97 -7.99
CA HIS A 505 -12.68 -2.52 -7.82
C HIS A 505 -13.57 -2.04 -6.67
N PHE A 506 -13.16 -0.97 -6.00
CA PHE A 506 -14.01 -0.28 -5.01
C PHE A 506 -14.21 1.15 -5.47
N GLY A 507 -15.46 1.56 -5.58
CA GLY A 507 -15.79 2.88 -6.05
C GLY A 507 -17.28 3.19 -6.06
N PRO A 508 -17.63 4.45 -6.40
CA PRO A 508 -19.02 4.91 -6.40
C PRO A 508 -19.83 4.32 -7.55
N ALA A 509 -21.07 3.93 -7.25
CA ALA A 509 -22.04 3.50 -8.24
C ALA A 509 -23.45 4.02 -7.92
N TYR A 510 -24.24 4.23 -8.96
CA TYR A 510 -25.68 4.47 -8.85
C TYR A 510 -26.42 3.14 -8.85
N ARG A 511 -27.41 3.00 -7.97
CA ARG A 511 -28.40 1.94 -8.09
C ARG A 511 -29.56 2.44 -8.94
N LEU A 512 -29.66 1.97 -10.18
CA LEU A 512 -30.61 2.45 -11.17
C LEU A 512 -31.61 1.36 -11.56
N TYR A 513 -32.82 1.76 -11.95
CA TYR A 513 -33.78 0.81 -12.52
C TYR A 513 -33.56 0.68 -14.04
N ASP A 514 -33.21 -0.54 -14.46
CA ASP A 514 -33.10 -0.87 -15.89
C ASP A 514 -34.49 -1.17 -16.45
N HIS A 515 -34.99 -0.26 -17.28
CA HIS A 515 -36.30 -0.39 -17.89
C HIS A 515 -36.40 -1.50 -18.92
N LEU A 516 -35.27 -1.96 -19.51
CA LEU A 516 -35.26 -3.08 -20.46
C LEU A 516 -35.29 -4.41 -19.72
N ALA A 517 -34.44 -4.57 -18.70
CA ALA A 517 -34.39 -5.77 -17.88
C ALA A 517 -35.47 -5.82 -16.80
N GLN A 518 -36.16 -4.69 -16.53
CA GLN A 518 -37.17 -4.53 -15.48
C GLN A 518 -36.68 -4.90 -14.08
N CYS A 519 -35.43 -4.59 -13.79
CA CYS A 519 -34.80 -4.84 -12.50
C CYS A 519 -33.87 -3.68 -12.09
N TYR A 520 -33.45 -3.65 -10.82
CA TYR A 520 -32.41 -2.74 -10.39
C TYR A 520 -31.03 -3.28 -10.74
N THR A 521 -30.17 -2.38 -11.21
CA THR A 521 -28.76 -2.67 -11.51
C THR A 521 -27.86 -1.57 -10.95
N TYR A 522 -26.56 -1.75 -11.04
CA TYR A 522 -25.56 -0.75 -10.64
C TYR A 522 -24.80 -0.24 -11.88
N SER A 523 -24.60 1.07 -11.97
CA SER A 523 -23.89 1.68 -13.09
C SER A 523 -23.11 2.92 -12.68
N SER A 524 -21.89 3.05 -13.20
CA SER A 524 -21.00 4.22 -13.04
C SER A 524 -19.75 4.06 -13.90
N ASN A 525 -18.89 5.08 -13.91
CA ASN A 525 -17.54 4.96 -14.47
C ASN A 525 -16.71 3.90 -13.72
N ASP A 526 -16.92 3.72 -12.42
CA ASP A 526 -16.19 2.74 -11.60
C ASP A 526 -16.67 1.31 -11.87
N VAL A 527 -17.95 1.10 -12.16
CA VAL A 527 -18.47 -0.18 -12.69
C VAL A 527 -17.83 -0.47 -14.04
N THR A 528 -17.76 0.53 -14.94
CA THR A 528 -17.05 0.39 -16.21
C THR A 528 -15.57 0.06 -15.98
N LYS A 529 -14.89 0.72 -15.06
CA LYS A 529 -13.50 0.44 -14.69
C LYS A 529 -13.31 -1.02 -14.28
N ALA A 530 -14.13 -1.52 -13.35
CA ALA A 530 -14.11 -2.91 -12.91
C ALA A 530 -14.25 -3.90 -14.09
N SER A 531 -15.17 -3.65 -15.02
CA SER A 531 -15.35 -4.47 -16.22
C SER A 531 -14.18 -4.41 -17.22
N ARG A 532 -13.23 -3.46 -17.07
CA ARG A 532 -12.02 -3.36 -17.89
C ARG A 532 -10.80 -3.98 -17.23
N ILE A 533 -10.89 -4.32 -15.96
CA ILE A 533 -9.84 -5.00 -15.19
C ILE A 533 -9.90 -6.51 -15.43
N GLU A 534 -11.09 -7.10 -15.43
CA GLU A 534 -11.26 -8.54 -15.62
C GLU A 534 -10.53 -9.06 -16.88
N PRO A 535 -10.70 -8.48 -18.10
CA PRO A 535 -10.07 -9.01 -19.32
C PRO A 535 -8.53 -8.99 -19.31
N VAL A 536 -7.90 -8.14 -18.49
CA VAL A 536 -6.44 -8.06 -18.36
C VAL A 536 -5.92 -8.88 -17.18
N THR A 537 -6.80 -9.47 -16.39
CA THR A 537 -6.45 -10.39 -15.30
C THR A 537 -6.06 -11.74 -15.88
N PRO A 538 -4.90 -12.32 -15.51
CA PRO A 538 -4.54 -13.66 -15.94
C PRO A 538 -5.53 -14.72 -15.44
N PRO A 539 -5.77 -15.79 -16.17
CA PRO A 539 -6.63 -16.89 -15.73
C PRO A 539 -6.10 -17.56 -14.45
N GLY A 540 -7.01 -17.84 -13.52
CA GLY A 540 -6.68 -18.35 -12.18
C GLY A 540 -6.12 -17.30 -11.23
N GLU A 541 -6.32 -16.00 -11.56
CA GLU A 541 -5.85 -14.92 -10.71
C GLU A 541 -6.99 -13.95 -10.36
N ILE A 542 -6.84 -13.31 -9.20
CA ILE A 542 -7.75 -12.29 -8.68
C ILE A 542 -6.99 -10.98 -8.62
N PHE A 543 -7.37 -10.00 -9.44
CA PHE A 543 -6.79 -8.67 -9.41
C PHE A 543 -7.70 -7.67 -8.71
N GLY A 544 -7.12 -6.85 -7.83
CA GLY A 544 -7.79 -5.70 -7.22
C GLY A 544 -7.07 -4.41 -7.52
N THR A 545 -7.81 -3.33 -7.69
CA THR A 545 -7.23 -1.98 -7.82
C THR A 545 -6.71 -1.45 -6.49
N GLU A 546 -5.85 -0.42 -6.54
CA GLU A 546 -5.32 0.26 -5.35
C GLU A 546 -6.44 0.73 -4.38
N PRO A 547 -7.55 1.40 -4.81
CA PRO A 547 -8.66 1.72 -3.92
C PRO A 547 -9.32 0.49 -3.28
N PHE A 548 -9.43 -0.63 -4.00
CA PHE A 548 -9.99 -1.86 -3.46
C PHE A 548 -9.12 -2.44 -2.33
N VAL A 549 -7.81 -2.48 -2.54
CA VAL A 549 -6.86 -2.99 -1.54
C VAL A 549 -6.76 -2.05 -0.34
N ALA A 550 -6.82 -0.72 -0.55
CA ALA A 550 -6.90 0.24 0.54
C ALA A 550 -8.12 0.00 1.43
N MET A 551 -9.27 -0.30 0.83
CA MET A 551 -10.48 -0.65 1.59
C MET A 551 -10.34 -1.98 2.32
N LEU A 552 -9.70 -3.00 1.74
CA LEU A 552 -9.41 -4.25 2.43
C LEU A 552 -8.55 -4.04 3.68
N GLU A 553 -7.52 -3.21 3.59
CA GLU A 553 -6.69 -2.85 4.75
C GLU A 553 -7.49 -2.10 5.81
N LEU A 554 -8.30 -1.14 5.38
CA LEU A 554 -9.16 -0.36 6.29
C LEU A 554 -10.21 -1.24 7.00
N GLU A 555 -10.73 -2.27 6.34
CA GLU A 555 -11.66 -3.25 6.90
C GLU A 555 -10.97 -4.31 7.78
N GLY A 556 -9.65 -4.27 7.91
CA GLY A 556 -8.87 -5.20 8.74
C GLY A 556 -8.83 -6.63 8.17
N ALA A 557 -8.77 -6.78 6.84
CA ALA A 557 -8.78 -8.07 6.17
C ALA A 557 -7.45 -8.82 6.32
N GLY A 558 -7.00 -9.07 7.56
CA GLY A 558 -5.75 -9.74 7.88
C GLY A 558 -5.60 -11.16 7.32
N TRP A 559 -6.69 -11.75 6.81
CA TRP A 559 -6.71 -13.05 6.13
C TRP A 559 -6.22 -12.99 4.68
N ALA A 560 -6.20 -11.79 4.07
CA ALA A 560 -5.79 -11.60 2.69
C ALA A 560 -4.34 -11.12 2.60
N ASN A 561 -3.68 -11.53 1.53
CA ASN A 561 -2.37 -11.06 1.13
C ASN A 561 -2.48 -10.32 -0.20
N PHE A 562 -1.90 -9.13 -0.29
CA PHE A 562 -1.92 -8.32 -1.51
C PHE A 562 -0.51 -8.26 -2.09
N VAL A 563 -0.38 -8.69 -3.32
CA VAL A 563 0.90 -8.73 -4.03
C VAL A 563 0.83 -7.78 -5.22
N TYR A 564 1.66 -6.75 -5.23
CA TYR A 564 1.67 -5.79 -6.33
C TYR A 564 1.97 -6.46 -7.67
N ALA A 565 1.08 -6.22 -8.65
CA ALA A 565 1.18 -6.78 -9.99
C ALA A 565 1.85 -5.83 -11.00
N GLY A 566 1.80 -4.53 -10.74
CA GLY A 566 2.28 -3.45 -11.63
C GLY A 566 1.17 -2.46 -11.97
N THR A 567 1.55 -1.38 -12.66
CA THR A 567 0.60 -0.49 -13.32
C THR A 567 0.22 -1.10 -14.67
N ILE A 568 -0.98 -1.65 -14.76
CA ILE A 568 -1.44 -2.44 -15.89
C ILE A 568 -2.43 -1.63 -16.74
N PRO A 569 -2.21 -1.51 -18.06
CA PRO A 569 -3.19 -0.94 -18.98
C PRO A 569 -4.48 -1.76 -18.98
N SER A 570 -5.59 -1.10 -18.75
CA SER A 570 -6.91 -1.75 -18.77
C SER A 570 -7.39 -2.04 -20.21
N ALA A 571 -8.35 -2.96 -20.34
CA ALA A 571 -8.93 -3.28 -21.63
C ALA A 571 -9.58 -2.05 -22.29
N LYS A 572 -9.54 -2.00 -23.63
CA LYS A 572 -10.10 -0.93 -24.46
C LYS A 572 -9.52 0.47 -24.18
N ASN A 573 -8.26 0.56 -23.72
CA ASN A 573 -7.56 1.82 -23.46
C ASN A 573 -8.30 2.75 -22.47
N PHE A 574 -8.94 2.17 -21.46
CA PHE A 574 -9.69 2.92 -20.45
C PHE A 574 -8.78 3.55 -19.35
N GLY A 575 -7.48 3.45 -19.49
CA GLY A 575 -6.46 3.94 -18.55
C GLY A 575 -5.54 2.81 -18.06
N ALA A 576 -4.58 3.16 -17.23
CA ALA A 576 -3.69 2.21 -16.57
C ALA A 576 -3.85 2.34 -15.05
N PHE A 577 -3.96 1.22 -14.36
CA PHE A 577 -4.23 1.18 -12.93
C PHE A 577 -3.18 0.36 -12.20
N ARG A 578 -2.83 0.80 -10.99
CA ARG A 578 -2.05 0.00 -10.05
C ARG A 578 -2.89 -1.20 -9.60
N MET A 579 -2.40 -2.41 -9.89
CA MET A 579 -3.10 -3.66 -9.64
C MET A 579 -2.37 -4.51 -8.63
N PHE A 580 -3.14 -5.25 -7.87
CA PHE A 580 -2.64 -6.16 -6.85
C PHE A 580 -3.27 -7.54 -7.03
N HIS A 581 -2.47 -8.60 -6.94
CA HIS A 581 -2.99 -9.94 -6.74
C HIS A 581 -3.55 -10.07 -5.33
N ILE A 582 -4.74 -10.60 -5.20
CA ILE A 582 -5.38 -10.89 -3.92
C ILE A 582 -5.38 -12.38 -3.71
N ARG A 583 -4.79 -12.83 -2.61
CA ARG A 583 -4.70 -14.24 -2.24
C ARG A 583 -4.97 -14.44 -0.75
N PRO A 584 -5.49 -15.60 -0.31
CA PRO A 584 -5.47 -15.95 1.11
C PRO A 584 -4.04 -16.00 1.64
N ARG A 585 -3.89 -15.71 2.94
CA ARG A 585 -2.62 -15.87 3.64
C ARG A 585 -2.31 -17.32 3.91
#